data_dcdbb17d518b0ee447e517ca142891d7
#
_entry.id   dcdbb17d518b0ee447e517ca142891d7
#
_cell.length_a   1.000
_cell.length_b   1.000
_cell.length_c   1.000
_cell.angle_alpha   90.00
_cell.angle_beta   90.00
_cell.angle_gamma   90.00
#
_symmetry.space_group_name_H-M   'P 1'
#
loop_
_entity.id
_entity.type
_entity.pdbx_description
1 polymer ?
#
loop_
_entity_poly.entity_id
_entity_poly.type
_entity_poly.pdbx_seq_one_letter_code
_entity_poly.pdbx_strand_id
1 'polypeptide(L)'
;MSELEIEVKHIAEALLKKEVYIGYSGAVCAAFVMLMAKKVGRVDVEPKDIAEVVVAGGAPAEVAHEVAKILGHAGDGWRRYMTAFSSEALEAFIIDPTHESESDGRFGVPTPTSVSTLVRGLLGIAKDDAFAELCCGTGLFSATVGLEIPEVGSITGVELNQDALAIARIRAFVCDLGDKMNIRGGDVFDLCDDKAAYEKIFCHPPWGLRLKGNAPVESFLSRLPVSLPQMKNSISSDWLFALRALYSLKDGGRAVVIMTNSAVWNQPDADIRKYLLERHFVEAVVSLPPKIYQWTAIPTTLVVLSRKDNTSVKLLDATKMCIEGRRTNELSDENIRDILMTVHDEMPMPCPSFSVEELIARESILNPLFYTGDDSTEKDMPNAVEFGTVMKSVTRGATINATELDRLESNAPTNFQYLMLSNIQNGMIDAELPYLKEIERKFLPYCIKDGDLIVSKMGRPFKVAVAKVAFGKTLLGNGSLFIIEVDKAKADPYYLQAFFESERGTALLQRFCLASVMPSISLGRLKEIKIPLPPLAEQKKIADHFRAKIDEVALYRVKLERAINSLREVYDQTVTEA
;
A
#
# COMPACT_ATOMS: atom_id res chain seq x y z
N MET A 1 7.98 -33.82 2.84
CA MET A 1 8.71 -33.10 3.92
C MET A 1 9.92 -33.93 4.29
N SER A 2 11.10 -33.32 4.29
CA SER A 2 12.32 -33.95 4.78
C SER A 2 12.25 -34.11 6.32
N GLU A 3 13.14 -34.95 6.87
CA GLU A 3 13.24 -35.14 8.33
C GLU A 3 13.55 -33.81 9.05
N LEU A 4 14.40 -32.99 8.44
CA LEU A 4 14.73 -31.66 8.92
C LEU A 4 13.50 -30.72 8.96
N GLU A 5 12.70 -30.67 7.89
CA GLU A 5 11.47 -29.86 7.86
C GLU A 5 10.46 -30.27 8.94
N ILE A 6 10.38 -31.57 9.23
CA ILE A 6 9.52 -32.09 10.30
C ILE A 6 10.02 -31.60 11.66
N GLU A 7 11.32 -31.65 11.88
CA GLU A 7 11.93 -31.23 13.16
C GLU A 7 11.79 -29.71 13.37
N VAL A 8 12.03 -28.89 12.34
CA VAL A 8 11.80 -27.42 12.37
C VAL A 8 10.34 -27.11 12.72
N LYS A 9 9.38 -27.82 12.14
CA LYS A 9 7.97 -27.67 12.48
C LYS A 9 7.69 -28.04 13.94
N HIS A 10 8.33 -29.08 14.47
CA HIS A 10 8.20 -29.44 15.89
C HIS A 10 8.76 -28.35 16.82
N ILE A 11 9.88 -27.70 16.45
CA ILE A 11 10.40 -26.55 17.21
C ILE A 11 9.34 -25.43 17.25
N ALA A 12 8.75 -25.07 16.10
CA ALA A 12 7.70 -24.06 16.04
C ALA A 12 6.48 -24.44 16.88
N GLU A 13 6.01 -25.70 16.82
CA GLU A 13 4.90 -26.18 17.63
C GLU A 13 5.20 -26.13 19.12
N ALA A 14 6.42 -26.45 19.52
CA ALA A 14 6.87 -26.46 20.91
C ALA A 14 6.97 -25.04 21.50
N LEU A 15 7.59 -24.12 20.76
CA LEU A 15 7.93 -22.78 21.26
C LEU A 15 6.89 -21.70 20.94
N LEU A 16 6.11 -21.86 19.85
CA LEU A 16 5.18 -20.83 19.40
C LEU A 16 3.69 -21.16 19.65
N LYS A 17 3.29 -22.44 19.78
CA LYS A 17 1.85 -22.77 19.70
C LYS A 17 1.18 -23.38 20.93
N LYS A 18 1.72 -24.38 21.60
CA LYS A 18 0.90 -25.19 22.51
C LYS A 18 1.25 -25.19 24.00
N GLU A 19 2.50 -25.11 24.36
CA GLU A 19 2.89 -25.37 25.74
C GLU A 19 3.71 -24.25 26.39
N VAL A 20 4.38 -23.44 25.59
CA VAL A 20 5.37 -22.46 26.08
C VAL A 20 5.18 -21.10 25.42
N TYR A 21 4.12 -20.75 24.79
CA TYR A 21 3.95 -19.49 24.03
C TYR A 21 4.83 -18.33 24.53
N ILE A 22 6.04 -18.20 23.97
CA ILE A 22 7.02 -17.17 24.34
C ILE A 22 7.20 -16.07 23.29
N GLY A 23 6.33 -16.06 22.28
CA GLY A 23 6.44 -15.15 21.14
C GLY A 23 7.61 -15.50 20.22
N TYR A 24 7.65 -14.89 19.03
CA TYR A 24 8.65 -15.21 18.02
C TYR A 24 10.08 -14.86 18.46
N SER A 25 10.32 -13.67 19.04
CA SER A 25 11.64 -13.29 19.56
C SER A 25 12.14 -14.23 20.66
N GLY A 26 11.24 -14.59 21.57
CA GLY A 26 11.56 -15.57 22.61
C GLY A 26 11.91 -16.94 22.03
N ALA A 27 11.16 -17.42 21.03
CA ALA A 27 11.40 -18.71 20.39
C ALA A 27 12.76 -18.76 19.66
N VAL A 28 13.11 -17.71 18.91
CA VAL A 28 14.42 -17.63 18.25
C VAL A 28 15.55 -17.56 19.28
N CYS A 29 15.40 -16.75 20.33
CA CYS A 29 16.39 -16.67 21.42
C CYS A 29 16.53 -18.00 22.15
N ALA A 30 15.43 -18.72 22.44
CA ALA A 30 15.47 -20.02 23.07
C ALA A 30 16.16 -21.06 22.18
N ALA A 31 15.83 -21.13 20.90
CA ALA A 31 16.52 -22.00 19.92
C ALA A 31 18.02 -21.69 19.88
N PHE A 32 18.38 -20.41 19.89
CA PHE A 32 19.77 -19.99 19.89
C PHE A 32 20.51 -20.42 21.17
N VAL A 33 19.91 -20.27 22.35
CA VAL A 33 20.50 -20.75 23.61
C VAL A 33 20.68 -22.27 23.60
N MET A 34 19.68 -23.02 23.09
CA MET A 34 19.79 -24.47 22.92
C MET A 34 20.96 -24.85 22.02
N LEU A 35 21.13 -24.15 20.90
CA LEU A 35 22.24 -24.35 19.96
C LEU A 35 23.59 -24.08 20.64
N MET A 36 23.72 -22.97 21.37
CA MET A 36 24.95 -22.61 22.06
C MET A 36 25.27 -23.59 23.21
N ALA A 37 24.25 -24.02 23.95
CA ALA A 37 24.41 -25.03 25.00
C ALA A 37 24.95 -26.35 24.47
N LYS A 38 24.44 -26.82 23.33
CA LYS A 38 24.96 -28.01 22.62
C LYS A 38 26.42 -27.83 22.22
N LYS A 39 26.81 -26.68 21.68
CA LYS A 39 28.20 -26.36 21.33
C LYS A 39 29.16 -26.50 22.53
N VAL A 40 28.74 -26.12 23.73
CA VAL A 40 29.57 -26.16 24.95
C VAL A 40 29.30 -27.39 25.80
N GLY A 41 28.49 -28.35 25.35
CA GLY A 41 28.21 -29.62 26.03
C GLY A 41 27.33 -29.47 27.29
N ARG A 42 26.56 -28.39 27.42
CA ARG A 42 25.58 -28.21 28.51
C ARG A 42 24.21 -28.79 28.12
N VAL A 43 23.60 -29.52 29.05
CA VAL A 43 22.27 -30.15 28.85
C VAL A 43 21.14 -29.37 29.52
N ASP A 44 21.48 -28.43 30.43
CA ASP A 44 20.55 -27.52 31.09
C ASP A 44 21.20 -26.13 31.27
N VAL A 45 20.39 -25.07 31.22
CA VAL A 45 20.82 -23.69 31.33
C VAL A 45 19.85 -22.93 32.23
N GLU A 46 20.35 -22.50 33.42
CA GLU A 46 19.57 -21.63 34.28
C GLU A 46 19.45 -20.21 33.70
N PRO A 47 18.38 -19.46 33.99
CA PRO A 47 18.20 -18.10 33.47
C PRO A 47 19.40 -17.16 33.72
N LYS A 48 20.05 -17.29 34.86
CA LYS A 48 21.24 -16.51 35.23
C LYS A 48 22.48 -16.85 34.39
N ASP A 49 22.54 -18.04 33.82
CA ASP A 49 23.70 -18.57 33.10
C ASP A 49 23.57 -18.39 31.58
N ILE A 50 22.42 -17.87 31.07
CA ILE A 50 22.15 -17.72 29.64
C ILE A 50 23.28 -16.93 28.94
N ALA A 51 23.64 -15.76 29.49
CA ALA A 51 24.65 -14.92 28.85
C ALA A 51 26.03 -15.63 28.83
N GLU A 52 26.41 -16.34 29.90
CA GLU A 52 27.65 -17.11 29.99
C GLU A 52 27.69 -18.21 28.93
N VAL A 53 26.61 -18.97 28.78
CA VAL A 53 26.52 -20.06 27.80
C VAL A 53 26.59 -19.54 26.35
N VAL A 54 25.92 -18.43 26.08
CA VAL A 54 25.91 -17.83 24.74
C VAL A 54 27.31 -17.32 24.37
N VAL A 55 28.01 -16.66 25.31
CA VAL A 55 29.39 -16.22 25.09
C VAL A 55 30.36 -17.40 24.97
N ALA A 56 30.22 -18.43 25.82
CA ALA A 56 31.04 -19.63 25.74
C ALA A 56 30.84 -20.38 24.40
N GLY A 57 29.65 -20.30 23.79
CA GLY A 57 29.35 -20.82 22.47
C GLY A 57 29.96 -20.01 21.31
N GLY A 58 30.63 -18.89 21.62
CA GLY A 58 31.36 -18.05 20.68
C GLY A 58 30.60 -16.80 20.21
N ALA A 59 29.40 -16.54 20.71
CA ALA A 59 28.65 -15.34 20.34
C ALA A 59 29.16 -14.07 21.05
N PRO A 60 29.01 -12.88 20.44
CA PRO A 60 29.38 -11.61 21.08
C PRO A 60 28.63 -11.36 22.37
N ALA A 61 29.29 -10.71 23.35
CA ALA A 61 28.70 -10.39 24.64
C ALA A 61 27.43 -9.51 24.53
N GLU A 62 27.36 -8.65 23.55
CA GLU A 62 26.18 -7.82 23.25
C GLU A 62 24.97 -8.69 22.90
N VAL A 63 25.14 -9.68 22.01
CA VAL A 63 24.09 -10.65 21.63
C VAL A 63 23.66 -11.45 22.85
N ALA A 64 24.63 -11.90 23.67
CA ALA A 64 24.34 -12.66 24.89
C ALA A 64 23.47 -11.86 25.88
N HIS A 65 23.74 -10.57 26.04
CA HIS A 65 22.97 -9.69 26.91
C HIS A 65 21.53 -9.48 26.37
N GLU A 66 21.36 -9.24 25.06
CA GLU A 66 20.06 -9.09 24.42
C GLU A 66 19.20 -10.36 24.55
N VAL A 67 19.79 -11.53 24.29
CA VAL A 67 19.14 -12.84 24.45
C VAL A 67 18.67 -13.07 25.88
N ALA A 68 19.54 -12.84 26.87
CA ALA A 68 19.19 -13.00 28.28
C ALA A 68 18.05 -12.06 28.70
N LYS A 69 18.03 -10.82 28.20
CA LYS A 69 16.97 -9.84 28.45
C LYS A 69 15.63 -10.29 27.88
N ILE A 70 15.60 -10.74 26.60
CA ILE A 70 14.36 -11.21 25.93
C ILE A 70 13.80 -12.43 26.66
N LEU A 71 14.63 -13.43 26.95
CA LEU A 71 14.20 -14.65 27.64
C LEU A 71 13.80 -14.39 29.10
N GLY A 72 14.37 -13.40 29.75
CA GLY A 72 13.95 -12.97 31.08
C GLY A 72 12.49 -12.49 31.15
N HIS A 73 11.95 -12.00 30.05
CA HIS A 73 10.53 -11.63 29.93
C HIS A 73 9.64 -12.76 29.37
N ALA A 74 10.22 -13.71 28.65
CA ALA A 74 9.50 -14.80 28.00
C ALA A 74 9.17 -15.99 28.92
N GLY A 75 9.80 -16.06 30.11
CA GLY A 75 9.69 -17.20 31.02
C GLY A 75 10.61 -18.35 30.63
N ASP A 76 10.63 -19.41 31.44
CA ASP A 76 11.60 -20.51 31.38
C ASP A 76 11.05 -21.85 30.88
N GLY A 77 9.81 -21.90 30.47
CA GLY A 77 9.13 -23.11 29.98
C GLY A 77 9.81 -23.79 28.79
N TRP A 78 10.59 -23.05 28.00
CA TRP A 78 11.39 -23.56 26.87
C TRP A 78 12.53 -24.50 27.30
N ARG A 79 13.01 -24.42 28.52
CA ARG A 79 14.12 -25.23 29.03
C ARG A 79 13.86 -26.73 28.98
N ARG A 80 12.60 -27.16 29.03
CA ARG A 80 12.25 -28.59 28.89
C ARG A 80 12.65 -29.19 27.55
N TYR A 81 12.93 -28.37 26.55
CA TYR A 81 13.32 -28.79 25.20
C TYR A 81 14.82 -28.73 24.92
N MET A 82 15.66 -28.43 25.94
CA MET A 82 17.10 -28.21 25.80
C MET A 82 17.84 -29.29 24.98
N THR A 83 17.41 -30.54 25.08
CA THR A 83 18.03 -31.68 24.37
C THR A 83 17.15 -32.28 23.28
N ALA A 84 15.97 -31.69 23.03
CA ALA A 84 14.95 -32.30 22.19
C ALA A 84 15.23 -32.21 20.67
N PHE A 85 16.02 -31.24 20.22
CA PHE A 85 16.17 -30.91 18.80
C PHE A 85 17.64 -31.02 18.35
N SER A 86 17.88 -31.33 17.07
CA SER A 86 19.23 -31.36 16.48
C SER A 86 19.80 -29.93 16.31
N SER A 87 21.12 -29.80 16.17
CA SER A 87 21.74 -28.50 15.90
C SER A 87 21.30 -27.95 14.54
N GLU A 88 21.24 -28.80 13.55
CA GLU A 88 20.80 -28.47 12.19
C GLU A 88 19.37 -27.92 12.17
N ALA A 89 18.45 -28.52 12.94
CA ALA A 89 17.08 -28.06 13.03
C ALA A 89 16.95 -26.71 13.76
N LEU A 90 17.75 -26.50 14.82
CA LEU A 90 17.78 -25.21 15.54
C LEU A 90 18.33 -24.09 14.63
N GLU A 91 19.41 -24.35 13.89
CA GLU A 91 19.96 -23.40 12.91
C GLU A 91 18.94 -23.10 11.81
N ALA A 92 18.33 -24.13 11.22
CA ALA A 92 17.30 -23.97 10.20
C ALA A 92 16.09 -23.17 10.70
N PHE A 93 15.63 -23.41 11.94
CA PHE A 93 14.52 -22.65 12.53
C PHE A 93 14.87 -21.17 12.73
N ILE A 94 16.10 -20.84 13.13
CA ILE A 94 16.56 -19.46 13.32
C ILE A 94 16.58 -18.69 11.98
N ILE A 95 16.92 -19.39 10.89
CA ILE A 95 17.04 -18.79 9.54
C ILE A 95 15.69 -18.77 8.82
N ASP A 96 14.76 -19.69 9.13
CA ASP A 96 13.49 -19.85 8.42
C ASP A 96 12.56 -18.64 8.60
N PRO A 97 12.13 -17.98 7.49
CA PRO A 97 11.19 -16.85 7.55
C PRO A 97 9.73 -17.27 7.82
N THR A 98 9.40 -18.55 7.70
CA THR A 98 8.01 -19.05 7.68
C THR A 98 7.23 -18.63 8.93
N HIS A 99 7.89 -18.51 10.08
CA HIS A 99 7.29 -18.19 11.36
C HIS A 99 7.38 -16.70 11.76
N GLU A 100 8.04 -15.86 10.96
CA GLU A 100 8.07 -14.40 11.22
C GLU A 100 6.68 -13.78 11.19
N SER A 101 5.82 -14.29 10.33
CA SER A 101 4.42 -13.86 10.24
C SER A 101 3.60 -14.15 11.52
N GLU A 102 4.10 -15.00 12.42
CA GLU A 102 3.46 -15.29 13.72
C GLU A 102 3.85 -14.26 14.81
N SER A 103 4.64 -13.24 14.47
CA SER A 103 5.14 -12.21 15.41
C SER A 103 4.11 -11.16 15.83
N ASP A 104 2.81 -11.33 15.54
CA ASP A 104 1.73 -10.38 15.83
C ASP A 104 1.99 -8.95 15.29
N GLY A 105 2.80 -8.83 14.23
CA GLY A 105 3.15 -7.54 13.62
C GLY A 105 4.12 -6.68 14.44
N ARG A 106 4.70 -7.21 15.53
CA ARG A 106 5.64 -6.46 16.39
C ARG A 106 6.92 -6.01 15.68
N PHE A 107 7.32 -6.71 14.63
CA PHE A 107 8.53 -6.42 13.84
C PHE A 107 8.21 -5.75 12.50
N GLY A 108 6.98 -5.25 12.34
CA GLY A 108 6.50 -4.72 11.07
C GLY A 108 5.96 -5.83 10.14
N VAL A 109 5.88 -5.54 8.85
CA VAL A 109 5.43 -6.49 7.83
C VAL A 109 6.66 -7.11 7.18
N PRO A 110 6.91 -8.43 7.34
CA PRO A 110 8.07 -9.07 6.72
C PRO A 110 7.98 -9.01 5.20
N THR A 111 9.13 -8.85 4.53
CA THR A 111 9.21 -8.85 3.08
C THR A 111 9.02 -10.27 2.55
N PRO A 112 8.01 -10.54 1.70
CA PRO A 112 7.81 -11.87 1.12
C PRO A 112 9.04 -12.34 0.34
N THR A 113 9.31 -13.65 0.35
CA THR A 113 10.49 -14.23 -0.31
C THR A 113 10.55 -13.88 -1.79
N SER A 114 9.43 -13.94 -2.52
CA SER A 114 9.39 -13.59 -3.94
C SER A 114 9.69 -12.10 -4.21
N VAL A 115 9.23 -11.21 -3.32
CA VAL A 115 9.58 -9.77 -3.38
C VAL A 115 11.05 -9.55 -3.04
N SER A 116 11.58 -10.26 -2.04
CA SER A 116 13.02 -10.22 -1.68
C SER A 116 13.89 -10.63 -2.86
N THR A 117 13.53 -11.69 -3.57
CA THR A 117 14.24 -12.15 -4.78
C THR A 117 14.19 -11.10 -5.89
N LEU A 118 13.02 -10.50 -6.13
CA LEU A 118 12.88 -9.41 -7.09
C LEU A 118 13.75 -8.19 -6.72
N VAL A 119 13.74 -7.79 -5.45
CA VAL A 119 14.53 -6.64 -4.97
C VAL A 119 16.02 -6.89 -5.13
N ARG A 120 16.52 -8.10 -4.81
CA ARG A 120 17.94 -8.45 -5.03
C ARG A 120 18.32 -8.34 -6.51
N GLY A 121 17.47 -8.84 -7.40
CA GLY A 121 17.66 -8.71 -8.85
C GLY A 121 17.67 -7.24 -9.31
N LEU A 122 16.73 -6.41 -8.83
CA LEU A 122 16.70 -4.98 -9.16
C LEU A 122 17.92 -4.23 -8.64
N LEU A 123 18.42 -4.56 -7.46
CA LEU A 123 19.64 -3.96 -6.90
C LEU A 123 20.88 -4.34 -7.72
N GLY A 124 20.96 -5.59 -8.21
CA GLY A 124 22.12 -6.11 -8.90
C GLY A 124 23.37 -5.99 -8.01
N ILE A 125 23.29 -6.55 -6.80
CA ILE A 125 24.41 -6.55 -5.85
C ILE A 125 25.55 -7.39 -6.43
N ALA A 126 26.73 -6.81 -6.50
CA ALA A 126 27.91 -7.42 -7.08
C ALA A 126 28.99 -7.69 -6.03
N LYS A 127 30.04 -8.39 -6.45
CA LYS A 127 31.26 -8.54 -5.69
C LYS A 127 31.81 -7.18 -5.24
N ASP A 128 32.33 -7.13 -4.02
CA ASP A 128 32.95 -5.95 -3.37
C ASP A 128 32.00 -4.75 -3.14
N ASP A 129 30.71 -4.85 -3.48
CA ASP A 129 29.73 -3.81 -3.15
C ASP A 129 29.57 -3.67 -1.61
N ALA A 130 29.51 -2.43 -1.12
CA ALA A 130 28.99 -2.13 0.20
C ALA A 130 27.46 -2.03 0.10
N PHE A 131 26.79 -2.97 0.71
CA PHE A 131 25.33 -3.04 0.76
C PHE A 131 24.80 -2.56 2.12
N ALA A 132 23.69 -1.82 2.12
CA ALA A 132 22.96 -1.49 3.33
C ALA A 132 21.47 -1.82 3.25
N GLU A 133 20.90 -2.32 4.36
CA GLU A 133 19.46 -2.46 4.56
C GLU A 133 19.01 -1.49 5.66
N LEU A 134 18.24 -0.47 5.24
CA LEU A 134 17.63 0.47 6.16
C LEU A 134 16.28 -0.09 6.64
N CYS A 135 16.07 -0.13 7.96
CA CYS A 135 14.94 -0.84 8.60
C CYS A 135 15.02 -2.37 8.34
N CYS A 136 16.12 -3.00 8.75
CA CYS A 136 16.41 -4.39 8.38
C CYS A 136 15.54 -5.43 9.14
N GLY A 137 14.72 -5.01 10.11
CA GLY A 137 13.90 -5.91 10.89
C GLY A 137 14.73 -7.02 11.51
N THR A 138 14.34 -8.26 11.29
CA THR A 138 15.05 -9.44 11.79
C THR A 138 16.29 -9.83 10.97
N GLY A 139 16.71 -9.01 10.01
CA GLY A 139 17.95 -9.18 9.24
C GLY A 139 17.94 -10.28 8.18
N LEU A 140 16.76 -10.85 7.85
CA LEU A 140 16.67 -11.98 6.93
C LEU A 140 17.17 -11.63 5.52
N PHE A 141 16.76 -10.48 4.97
CA PHE A 141 17.19 -10.07 3.64
C PHE A 141 18.71 -9.88 3.59
N SER A 142 19.28 -9.18 4.58
CA SER A 142 20.72 -8.98 4.72
C SER A 142 21.50 -10.30 4.84
N ALA A 143 21.00 -11.24 5.66
CA ALA A 143 21.61 -12.57 5.79
C ALA A 143 21.54 -13.35 4.46
N THR A 144 20.42 -13.30 3.75
CA THR A 144 20.28 -13.94 2.43
C THR A 144 21.27 -13.36 1.42
N VAL A 145 21.46 -12.03 1.40
CA VAL A 145 22.50 -11.39 0.55
C VAL A 145 23.89 -11.94 0.86
N GLY A 146 24.23 -12.06 2.15
CA GLY A 146 25.55 -12.59 2.55
C GLY A 146 25.78 -14.05 2.18
N LEU A 147 24.72 -14.87 2.24
CA LEU A 147 24.80 -16.28 1.87
C LEU A 147 24.84 -16.51 0.34
N GLU A 148 24.03 -15.77 -0.43
CA GLU A 148 23.95 -15.90 -1.88
C GLU A 148 25.10 -15.21 -2.62
N ILE A 149 25.68 -14.15 -2.02
CA ILE A 149 26.79 -13.38 -2.59
C ILE A 149 27.95 -13.34 -1.59
N PRO A 150 28.67 -14.47 -1.40
CA PRO A 150 29.75 -14.54 -0.41
C PRO A 150 30.90 -13.53 -0.64
N GLU A 151 30.98 -12.98 -1.83
CA GLU A 151 31.99 -11.98 -2.22
C GLU A 151 31.54 -10.53 -2.03
N VAL A 152 30.33 -10.28 -1.50
CA VAL A 152 29.89 -8.91 -1.16
C VAL A 152 30.87 -8.27 -0.19
N GLY A 153 31.23 -7.00 -0.42
CA GLY A 153 32.27 -6.33 0.35
C GLY A 153 31.90 -6.11 1.81
N SER A 154 30.71 -5.57 2.06
CA SER A 154 30.17 -5.39 3.42
C SER A 154 28.66 -5.31 3.42
N ILE A 155 28.04 -5.69 4.53
CA ILE A 155 26.60 -5.61 4.77
C ILE A 155 26.36 -4.78 6.02
N THR A 156 25.53 -3.75 5.94
CA THR A 156 25.10 -2.95 7.09
C THR A 156 23.59 -3.04 7.23
N GLY A 157 23.10 -3.48 8.38
CA GLY A 157 21.68 -3.42 8.74
C GLY A 157 21.45 -2.32 9.80
N VAL A 158 20.33 -1.59 9.71
CA VAL A 158 19.91 -0.62 10.73
C VAL A 158 18.51 -0.99 11.20
N GLU A 159 18.33 -1.13 12.54
CA GLU A 159 17.05 -1.50 13.13
C GLU A 159 16.81 -0.74 14.45
N LEU A 160 15.58 -0.23 14.60
CA LEU A 160 15.15 0.51 15.78
C LEU A 160 14.60 -0.42 16.88
N ASN A 161 13.88 -1.48 16.47
CA ASN A 161 13.25 -2.42 17.38
C ASN A 161 14.30 -3.35 18.00
N GLN A 162 14.43 -3.35 19.31
CA GLN A 162 15.47 -4.08 20.03
C GLN A 162 15.34 -5.62 19.92
N ASP A 163 14.12 -6.14 19.86
CA ASP A 163 13.89 -7.58 19.72
C ASP A 163 14.24 -8.05 18.30
N ALA A 164 13.86 -7.27 17.28
CA ALA A 164 14.24 -7.55 15.90
C ALA A 164 15.76 -7.45 15.69
N LEU A 165 16.38 -6.44 16.30
CA LEU A 165 17.82 -6.23 16.31
C LEU A 165 18.56 -7.46 16.86
N ALA A 166 18.11 -8.00 17.98
CA ALA A 166 18.70 -9.20 18.59
C ALA A 166 18.61 -10.41 17.64
N ILE A 167 17.44 -10.61 16.99
CA ILE A 167 17.26 -11.68 16.00
C ILE A 167 18.21 -11.48 14.80
N ALA A 168 18.32 -10.25 14.29
CA ALA A 168 19.21 -9.95 13.17
C ALA A 168 20.68 -10.28 13.50
N ARG A 169 21.13 -9.97 14.71
CA ARG A 169 22.48 -10.29 15.21
C ARG A 169 22.67 -11.79 15.41
N ILE A 170 21.67 -12.50 15.93
CA ILE A 170 21.68 -13.97 16.03
C ILE A 170 21.84 -14.58 14.62
N ARG A 171 21.08 -14.11 13.64
CA ARG A 171 21.18 -14.58 12.26
C ARG A 171 22.55 -14.32 11.65
N ALA A 172 23.09 -13.12 11.83
CA ALA A 172 24.45 -12.81 11.37
C ALA A 172 25.48 -13.77 11.94
N PHE A 173 25.35 -14.14 13.22
CA PHE A 173 26.23 -15.10 13.87
C PHE A 173 26.01 -16.54 13.37
N VAL A 174 24.77 -17.01 13.29
CA VAL A 174 24.43 -18.38 12.88
C VAL A 174 24.79 -18.63 11.40
N CYS A 175 24.65 -17.61 10.55
CA CYS A 175 25.05 -17.68 9.14
C CYS A 175 26.56 -17.45 8.90
N ASP A 176 27.38 -17.35 9.95
CA ASP A 176 28.82 -17.07 9.86
C ASP A 176 29.14 -15.78 9.07
N LEU A 177 28.31 -14.76 9.25
CA LEU A 177 28.45 -13.47 8.59
C LEU A 177 28.99 -12.36 9.50
N GLY A 178 29.43 -12.68 10.71
CA GLY A 178 29.81 -11.72 11.75
C GLY A 178 30.90 -10.72 11.32
N ASP A 179 31.82 -11.12 10.45
CA ASP A 179 32.90 -10.27 9.94
C ASP A 179 32.41 -9.32 8.80
N LYS A 180 31.29 -9.63 8.14
CA LYS A 180 30.79 -8.91 6.98
C LYS A 180 29.49 -8.15 7.24
N MET A 181 28.66 -8.66 8.15
CA MET A 181 27.32 -8.15 8.45
C MET A 181 27.31 -7.39 9.79
N ASN A 182 27.29 -6.09 9.72
CA ASN A 182 27.24 -5.18 10.85
C ASN A 182 25.79 -4.71 11.09
N ILE A 183 25.16 -5.12 12.19
CA ILE A 183 23.80 -4.72 12.54
C ILE A 183 23.83 -3.64 13.62
N ARG A 184 23.40 -2.43 13.26
CA ARG A 184 23.39 -1.22 14.07
C ARG A 184 22.00 -0.97 14.65
N GLY A 185 21.92 -0.83 15.99
CA GLY A 185 20.68 -0.46 16.66
C GLY A 185 20.48 1.05 16.70
N GLY A 186 19.30 1.53 16.29
CA GLY A 186 18.94 2.94 16.37
C GLY A 186 18.02 3.43 15.25
N ASP A 187 17.64 4.71 15.34
CA ASP A 187 16.85 5.37 14.32
C ASP A 187 17.70 5.68 13.07
N VAL A 188 17.23 5.28 11.89
CA VAL A 188 17.95 5.50 10.64
C VAL A 188 18.19 6.99 10.34
N PHE A 189 17.37 7.89 10.88
CA PHE A 189 17.52 9.32 10.72
C PHE A 189 18.56 9.94 11.67
N ASP A 190 18.87 9.28 12.78
CA ASP A 190 19.97 9.67 13.69
C ASP A 190 21.32 9.13 13.21
N LEU A 191 21.34 7.89 12.72
CA LEU A 191 22.53 7.21 12.25
C LEU A 191 22.95 7.67 10.84
N CYS A 192 23.25 8.96 10.67
CA CYS A 192 23.56 9.61 9.38
C CYS A 192 25.06 9.93 9.22
N ASP A 193 25.95 9.12 9.77
CA ASP A 193 27.41 9.18 9.59
C ASP A 193 27.89 8.51 8.27
N ASP A 194 26.97 7.92 7.53
CA ASP A 194 27.20 7.10 6.33
C ASP A 194 26.87 7.81 5.00
N LYS A 195 27.12 9.12 4.90
CA LYS A 195 26.90 9.85 3.67
C LYS A 195 27.71 9.27 2.50
N ALA A 196 27.00 8.91 1.40
CA ALA A 196 27.62 8.33 0.20
C ALA A 196 28.52 7.11 0.52
N ALA A 197 28.05 6.21 1.38
CA ALA A 197 28.82 5.08 1.89
C ALA A 197 28.57 3.76 1.13
N TYR A 198 27.41 3.61 0.48
CA TYR A 198 26.96 2.32 -0.07
C TYR A 198 26.73 2.36 -1.57
N GLU A 199 27.10 1.28 -2.26
CA GLU A 199 26.79 1.05 -3.68
C GLU A 199 25.32 0.61 -3.85
N LYS A 200 24.80 -0.16 -2.89
CA LYS A 200 23.47 -0.74 -2.94
C LYS A 200 22.73 -0.53 -1.64
N ILE A 201 21.47 -0.11 -1.73
CA ILE A 201 20.63 0.10 -0.55
C ILE A 201 19.26 -0.53 -0.76
N PHE A 202 18.80 -1.28 0.21
CA PHE A 202 17.41 -1.71 0.34
C PHE A 202 16.75 -1.00 1.51
N CYS A 203 15.50 -0.60 1.34
CA CYS A 203 14.71 -0.04 2.42
C CYS A 203 13.26 -0.53 2.33
N HIS A 204 12.82 -1.25 3.35
CA HIS A 204 11.42 -1.60 3.56
C HIS A 204 10.96 -0.92 4.86
N PRO A 205 10.57 0.36 4.79
CA PRO A 205 10.23 1.11 5.99
C PRO A 205 8.83 0.74 6.49
N PRO A 206 8.51 0.98 7.77
CA PRO A 206 7.14 0.92 8.26
C PRO A 206 6.29 2.00 7.59
N TRP A 207 5.11 1.60 7.06
CA TRP A 207 4.24 2.49 6.30
C TRP A 207 3.33 3.34 7.17
N GLY A 208 2.99 4.54 6.68
CA GLY A 208 1.99 5.41 7.30
C GLY A 208 2.42 6.06 8.60
N LEU A 209 3.71 6.14 8.87
CA LEU A 209 4.24 6.83 10.04
C LEU A 209 3.96 8.34 9.98
N ARG A 210 3.65 8.90 11.13
CA ARG A 210 3.55 10.35 11.32
C ARG A 210 4.85 10.87 11.92
N LEU A 211 5.74 11.34 11.06
CA LEU A 211 7.08 11.80 11.44
C LEU A 211 7.19 13.32 11.63
N LYS A 212 6.07 14.05 11.59
CA LYS A 212 6.05 15.49 11.84
C LYS A 212 6.47 15.79 13.28
N GLY A 213 7.44 16.69 13.45
CA GLY A 213 7.99 17.04 14.76
C GLY A 213 8.91 15.98 15.36
N ASN A 214 9.31 14.96 14.59
CA ASN A 214 10.30 13.98 14.99
C ASN A 214 11.70 14.59 14.89
N ALA A 215 12.40 14.75 16.03
CA ALA A 215 13.69 15.42 16.09
C ALA A 215 14.78 14.76 15.22
N PRO A 216 14.95 13.43 15.18
CA PRO A 216 15.81 12.74 14.23
C PRO A 216 15.58 13.13 12.79
N VAL A 217 14.32 13.14 12.33
CA VAL A 217 13.96 13.51 10.95
C VAL A 217 14.28 14.97 10.67
N GLU A 218 13.98 15.88 11.57
CA GLU A 218 14.29 17.31 11.40
C GLU A 218 15.80 17.54 11.33
N SER A 219 16.57 16.87 12.19
CA SER A 219 18.03 16.88 12.15
C SER A 219 18.56 16.36 10.82
N PHE A 220 18.05 15.23 10.34
CA PHE A 220 18.42 14.68 9.04
C PHE A 220 18.11 15.64 7.88
N LEU A 221 16.89 16.20 7.83
CA LEU A 221 16.50 17.14 6.78
C LEU A 221 17.38 18.40 6.74
N SER A 222 17.91 18.83 7.89
CA SER A 222 18.83 19.97 7.96
C SER A 222 20.20 19.69 7.32
N ARG A 223 20.58 18.43 7.15
CA ARG A 223 21.84 17.99 6.51
C ARG A 223 21.74 17.89 4.99
N LEU A 224 20.51 17.91 4.45
CA LEU A 224 20.30 17.84 3.01
C LEU A 224 20.69 19.19 2.34
N PRO A 225 21.26 19.16 1.13
CA PRO A 225 21.79 20.35 0.45
C PRO A 225 20.69 21.33 0.02
N VAL A 226 19.43 20.92 0.07
CA VAL A 226 18.27 21.73 -0.33
C VAL A 226 17.36 21.95 0.87
N SER A 227 17.05 23.21 1.15
CA SER A 227 15.96 23.56 2.05
C SER A 227 14.65 23.05 1.44
N LEU A 228 13.95 22.15 2.13
CA LEU A 228 12.62 21.63 1.77
C LEU A 228 11.54 22.27 2.67
N PRO A 229 11.44 23.62 2.80
CA PRO A 229 10.65 24.24 3.86
C PRO A 229 9.15 23.99 3.71
N GLN A 230 8.64 23.87 2.50
CA GLN A 230 7.23 23.56 2.24
C GLN A 230 6.94 22.05 2.32
N MET A 231 7.90 21.22 1.98
CA MET A 231 7.78 19.76 2.02
C MET A 231 7.80 19.18 3.45
N LYS A 232 8.51 19.83 4.40
CA LYS A 232 8.66 19.37 5.80
C LYS A 232 7.35 19.01 6.52
N ASN A 233 6.24 19.61 6.12
CA ASN A 233 4.96 19.45 6.81
C ASN A 233 3.98 18.49 6.13
N SER A 234 4.26 18.03 4.93
CA SER A 234 3.33 17.26 4.10
C SER A 234 3.89 15.99 3.47
N ILE A 235 5.21 15.79 3.49
CA ILE A 235 5.84 14.60 2.90
C ILE A 235 5.43 13.34 3.67
N SER A 236 5.04 12.28 2.97
CA SER A 236 4.83 10.96 3.57
C SER A 236 6.15 10.37 4.08
N SER A 237 6.06 9.51 5.10
CA SER A 237 7.22 8.79 5.63
C SER A 237 7.99 8.04 4.54
N ASP A 238 7.30 7.47 3.55
CA ASP A 238 7.88 6.70 2.46
C ASP A 238 8.98 7.49 1.73
N TRP A 239 8.72 8.76 1.39
CA TRP A 239 9.70 9.62 0.73
C TRP A 239 10.81 10.12 1.64
N LEU A 240 10.57 10.22 2.95
CA LEU A 240 11.64 10.53 3.90
C LEU A 240 12.68 9.41 3.94
N PHE A 241 12.23 8.15 3.97
CA PHE A 241 13.11 6.99 3.87
C PHE A 241 13.84 6.92 2.51
N ALA A 242 13.17 7.29 1.42
CA ALA A 242 13.81 7.40 0.11
C ALA A 242 14.93 8.45 0.07
N LEU A 243 14.69 9.64 0.66
CA LEU A 243 15.72 10.67 0.81
C LEU A 243 16.88 10.18 1.69
N ARG A 244 16.57 9.41 2.75
CA ARG A 244 17.60 8.82 3.61
C ARG A 244 18.46 7.80 2.86
N ALA A 245 17.84 6.94 2.03
CA ALA A 245 18.56 6.03 1.17
C ALA A 245 19.47 6.79 0.19
N LEU A 246 18.95 7.81 -0.50
CA LEU A 246 19.73 8.63 -1.44
C LEU A 246 20.90 9.37 -0.76
N TYR A 247 20.74 9.79 0.50
CA TYR A 247 21.84 10.43 1.24
C TYR A 247 23.03 9.51 1.43
N SER A 248 22.76 8.23 1.69
CA SER A 248 23.80 7.22 1.93
C SER A 248 24.32 6.54 0.68
N LEU A 249 23.68 6.77 -0.45
CA LEU A 249 24.02 6.15 -1.73
C LEU A 249 25.21 6.85 -2.38
N LYS A 250 26.23 6.09 -2.82
CA LYS A 250 27.36 6.57 -3.62
C LYS A 250 26.89 7.01 -5.02
N ASP A 251 27.72 7.80 -5.69
CA ASP A 251 27.53 8.12 -7.10
C ASP A 251 27.59 6.83 -7.93
N GLY A 252 26.66 6.69 -8.88
CA GLY A 252 26.45 5.46 -9.64
C GLY A 252 25.75 4.32 -8.88
N GLY A 253 25.52 4.48 -7.58
CA GLY A 253 24.82 3.49 -6.74
C GLY A 253 23.34 3.39 -7.04
N ARG A 254 22.70 2.34 -6.52
CA ARG A 254 21.27 2.04 -6.70
C ARG A 254 20.60 1.68 -5.38
N ALA A 255 19.40 2.22 -5.16
CA ALA A 255 18.54 1.88 -4.02
C ALA A 255 17.19 1.39 -4.49
N VAL A 256 16.59 0.45 -3.75
CA VAL A 256 15.21 0.02 -3.91
C VAL A 256 14.46 0.30 -2.60
N VAL A 257 13.36 1.04 -2.71
CA VAL A 257 12.50 1.37 -1.56
C VAL A 257 11.11 0.80 -1.80
N ILE A 258 10.59 0.05 -0.83
CA ILE A 258 9.20 -0.41 -0.86
C ILE A 258 8.32 0.70 -0.27
N MET A 259 7.36 1.16 -1.04
CA MET A 259 6.45 2.24 -0.66
C MET A 259 5.00 1.80 -0.76
N THR A 260 4.12 2.51 -0.05
CA THR A 260 2.69 2.42 -0.36
C THR A 260 2.42 2.98 -1.76
N ASN A 261 1.51 2.36 -2.50
CA ASN A 261 1.17 2.84 -3.83
C ASN A 261 0.67 4.30 -3.83
N SER A 262 0.11 4.78 -2.71
CA SER A 262 -0.34 6.17 -2.59
C SER A 262 0.81 7.19 -2.67
N ALA A 263 1.99 6.87 -2.18
CA ALA A 263 3.14 7.78 -2.17
C ALA A 263 3.57 8.21 -3.59
N VAL A 264 3.44 7.32 -4.58
CA VAL A 264 3.88 7.60 -5.95
C VAL A 264 2.91 8.44 -6.77
N TRP A 265 1.76 8.86 -6.20
CA TRP A 265 0.77 9.67 -6.93
C TRP A 265 0.02 10.71 -6.11
N ASN A 266 -0.01 10.63 -4.76
CA ASN A 266 -0.78 11.57 -3.94
C ASN A 266 -0.29 13.02 -4.14
N GLN A 267 -1.20 13.99 -3.96
CA GLN A 267 -0.88 15.40 -4.15
C GLN A 267 0.10 15.97 -3.10
N PRO A 268 0.02 15.59 -1.80
CA PRO A 268 0.98 16.09 -0.81
C PRO A 268 2.44 15.77 -1.13
N ASP A 269 2.72 14.68 -1.84
CA ASP A 269 4.08 14.26 -2.20
C ASP A 269 4.51 14.72 -3.61
N ALA A 270 3.70 15.51 -4.33
CA ALA A 270 4.02 15.93 -5.69
C ALA A 270 5.35 16.70 -5.77
N ASP A 271 5.61 17.58 -4.82
CA ASP A 271 6.84 18.41 -4.80
C ASP A 271 8.10 17.58 -4.58
N ILE A 272 8.04 16.55 -3.70
CA ILE A 272 9.21 15.67 -3.50
C ILE A 272 9.46 14.80 -4.73
N ARG A 273 8.41 14.27 -5.38
CA ARG A 273 8.56 13.52 -6.62
C ARG A 273 9.16 14.38 -7.73
N LYS A 274 8.66 15.62 -7.89
CA LYS A 274 9.23 16.61 -8.83
C LYS A 274 10.69 16.87 -8.54
N TYR A 275 11.06 17.11 -7.29
CA TYR A 275 12.44 17.34 -6.86
C TYR A 275 13.37 16.18 -7.26
N LEU A 276 12.92 14.93 -7.06
CA LEU A 276 13.70 13.74 -7.40
C LEU A 276 13.81 13.51 -8.92
N LEU A 277 12.75 13.82 -9.66
CA LEU A 277 12.74 13.78 -11.13
C LEU A 277 13.71 14.82 -11.72
N GLU A 278 13.63 16.09 -11.27
CA GLU A 278 14.52 17.17 -11.73
C GLU A 278 16.01 16.89 -11.46
N ARG A 279 16.32 15.96 -10.54
CA ARG A 279 17.69 15.51 -10.23
C ARG A 279 18.03 14.17 -10.84
N HIS A 280 17.13 13.64 -11.66
CA HIS A 280 17.33 12.38 -12.36
C HIS A 280 17.63 11.19 -11.44
N PHE A 281 17.05 11.20 -10.20
CA PHE A 281 17.29 10.14 -9.22
C PHE A 281 16.32 8.97 -9.33
N VAL A 282 15.20 9.11 -10.04
CA VAL A 282 14.22 8.03 -10.23
C VAL A 282 14.59 7.24 -11.48
N GLU A 283 14.87 5.95 -11.32
CA GLU A 283 15.25 5.05 -12.42
C GLU A 283 14.02 4.26 -12.92
N ALA A 284 13.29 3.65 -12.00
CA ALA A 284 12.11 2.85 -12.33
C ALA A 284 11.09 2.83 -11.19
N VAL A 285 9.84 2.56 -11.52
CA VAL A 285 8.75 2.31 -10.57
C VAL A 285 7.98 1.07 -11.01
N VAL A 286 7.83 0.09 -10.10
CA VAL A 286 7.16 -1.19 -10.36
C VAL A 286 6.00 -1.34 -9.39
N SER A 287 4.77 -1.30 -9.88
CA SER A 287 3.58 -1.58 -9.06
C SER A 287 3.42 -3.06 -8.83
N LEU A 288 3.40 -3.50 -7.57
CA LEU A 288 3.29 -4.91 -7.20
C LEU A 288 1.83 -5.40 -7.18
N PRO A 289 1.60 -6.72 -7.30
CA PRO A 289 0.28 -7.32 -7.16
C PRO A 289 -0.38 -6.99 -5.80
N PRO A 290 -1.71 -6.83 -5.76
CA PRO A 290 -2.41 -6.71 -4.48
C PRO A 290 -2.28 -8.00 -3.68
N LYS A 291 -2.47 -7.93 -2.36
CA LYS A 291 -2.38 -9.10 -1.45
C LYS A 291 -1.05 -9.85 -1.51
N ILE A 292 0.05 -9.18 -1.90
CA ILE A 292 1.39 -9.78 -1.89
C ILE A 292 1.90 -9.98 -0.45
N TYR A 293 1.39 -9.20 0.50
CA TYR A 293 1.69 -9.28 1.92
C TYR A 293 0.56 -9.96 2.69
N GLN A 294 0.90 -10.85 3.61
CA GLN A 294 -0.07 -11.68 4.34
C GLN A 294 -1.05 -10.87 5.20
N TRP A 295 -0.59 -9.75 5.78
CA TRP A 295 -1.34 -9.00 6.80
C TRP A 295 -1.98 -7.73 6.29
N THR A 296 -1.75 -7.37 5.05
CA THR A 296 -2.31 -6.14 4.48
C THR A 296 -2.70 -6.31 3.02
N ALA A 297 -3.83 -5.71 2.67
CA ALA A 297 -4.25 -5.57 1.27
C ALA A 297 -3.77 -4.25 0.65
N ILE A 298 -2.94 -3.47 1.37
CA ILE A 298 -2.41 -2.20 0.87
C ILE A 298 -1.55 -2.48 -0.36
N PRO A 299 -1.88 -1.93 -1.54
CA PRO A 299 -1.04 -2.05 -2.71
C PRO A 299 0.31 -1.36 -2.48
N THR A 300 1.38 -2.02 -2.88
CA THR A 300 2.74 -1.53 -2.72
C THR A 300 3.43 -1.35 -4.06
N THR A 301 4.48 -0.57 -4.04
CA THR A 301 5.25 -0.20 -5.23
C THR A 301 6.73 -0.21 -4.87
N LEU A 302 7.55 -0.77 -5.75
CA LEU A 302 9.01 -0.65 -5.67
C LEU A 302 9.42 0.61 -6.41
N VAL A 303 10.13 1.50 -5.73
CA VAL A 303 10.75 2.66 -6.33
C VAL A 303 12.26 2.40 -6.40
N VAL A 304 12.77 2.33 -7.62
CA VAL A 304 14.19 2.17 -7.89
C VAL A 304 14.79 3.56 -8.06
N LEU A 305 15.70 3.89 -7.17
CA LEU A 305 16.42 5.15 -7.16
C LEU A 305 17.88 4.88 -7.52
N SER A 306 18.49 5.76 -8.30
CA SER A 306 19.93 5.67 -8.54
C SER A 306 20.58 7.04 -8.68
N ARG A 307 21.87 7.12 -8.39
CA ARG A 307 22.71 8.30 -8.65
C ARG A 307 23.40 8.20 -10.02
N LYS A 308 22.64 7.75 -11.00
CA LYS A 308 22.94 7.85 -12.42
C LYS A 308 22.12 9.00 -12.99
N ASP A 309 22.49 9.48 -14.15
CA ASP A 309 21.71 10.53 -14.84
C ASP A 309 20.52 9.90 -15.58
N ASN A 310 19.43 9.66 -14.88
CA ASN A 310 18.22 9.03 -15.42
C ASN A 310 17.35 10.09 -16.14
N THR A 311 17.57 10.27 -17.43
CA THR A 311 16.78 11.21 -18.25
C THR A 311 15.38 10.71 -18.56
N SER A 312 15.12 9.43 -18.35
CA SER A 312 13.79 8.81 -18.45
C SER A 312 13.55 7.84 -17.30
N VAL A 313 12.29 7.63 -16.97
CA VAL A 313 11.85 6.75 -15.88
C VAL A 313 11.00 5.62 -16.46
N LYS A 314 11.31 4.39 -16.07
CA LYS A 314 10.54 3.20 -16.44
C LYS A 314 9.38 3.01 -15.47
N LEU A 315 8.16 2.88 -16.01
CA LEU A 315 6.95 2.68 -15.24
C LEU A 315 6.33 1.33 -15.60
N LEU A 316 6.47 0.33 -14.73
CA LEU A 316 5.99 -1.03 -14.96
C LEU A 316 4.79 -1.37 -14.07
N ASP A 317 3.67 -1.71 -14.69
CA ASP A 317 2.51 -2.29 -14.01
C ASP A 317 2.66 -3.81 -13.93
N ALA A 318 3.10 -4.31 -12.78
CA ALA A 318 3.17 -5.74 -12.48
C ALA A 318 1.97 -6.24 -11.65
N THR A 319 0.89 -5.47 -11.52
CA THR A 319 -0.24 -5.81 -10.63
C THR A 319 -0.96 -7.11 -11.01
N LYS A 320 -0.81 -7.58 -12.24
CA LYS A 320 -1.37 -8.85 -12.73
C LYS A 320 -0.33 -9.98 -12.85
N MET A 321 0.94 -9.69 -12.58
CA MET A 321 2.04 -10.65 -12.69
C MET A 321 2.18 -11.44 -11.38
N CYS A 322 1.27 -12.38 -11.12
CA CYS A 322 1.32 -13.19 -9.91
C CYS A 322 0.59 -14.52 -10.06
N ILE A 323 0.93 -15.46 -9.20
CA ILE A 323 0.13 -16.64 -8.90
C ILE A 323 -0.89 -16.21 -7.84
N GLU A 324 -2.18 -16.30 -8.16
CA GLU A 324 -3.24 -15.96 -7.22
C GLU A 324 -3.37 -17.04 -6.14
N GLY A 325 -3.20 -16.64 -4.89
CA GLY A 325 -3.41 -17.48 -3.73
C GLY A 325 -4.71 -17.16 -3.00
N ARG A 326 -5.16 -18.10 -2.18
CA ARG A 326 -6.41 -17.92 -1.39
C ARG A 326 -6.31 -16.74 -0.42
N ARG A 327 -5.16 -16.53 0.21
CA ARG A 327 -4.93 -15.46 1.20
C ARG A 327 -3.92 -14.43 0.69
N THR A 328 -2.85 -14.89 0.06
CA THR A 328 -1.75 -14.08 -0.45
C THR A 328 -1.45 -14.46 -1.89
N ASN A 329 -1.09 -13.48 -2.69
CA ASN A 329 -0.54 -13.66 -4.02
C ASN A 329 0.98 -13.78 -3.94
N GLU A 330 1.60 -14.39 -4.95
CA GLU A 330 3.04 -14.62 -5.00
C GLU A 330 3.56 -14.35 -6.41
N LEU A 331 4.78 -13.79 -6.52
CA LEU A 331 5.47 -13.69 -7.80
C LEU A 331 6.13 -15.04 -8.11
N SER A 332 5.87 -15.60 -9.30
CA SER A 332 6.63 -16.76 -9.77
C SER A 332 8.03 -16.35 -10.23
N ASP A 333 8.93 -17.32 -10.36
CA ASP A 333 10.27 -17.10 -10.92
C ASP A 333 10.20 -16.50 -12.35
N GLU A 334 9.18 -16.88 -13.13
CA GLU A 334 8.91 -16.33 -14.45
C GLU A 334 8.50 -14.86 -14.34
N ASN A 335 7.56 -14.52 -13.44
CA ASN A 335 7.17 -13.12 -13.21
C ASN A 335 8.35 -12.26 -12.78
N ILE A 336 9.19 -12.77 -11.86
CA ILE A 336 10.39 -12.06 -11.38
C ILE A 336 11.35 -11.83 -12.54
N ARG A 337 11.62 -12.86 -13.34
CA ARG A 337 12.50 -12.76 -14.52
C ARG A 337 11.98 -11.71 -15.50
N ASP A 338 10.71 -11.75 -15.84
CA ASP A 338 10.09 -10.83 -16.79
C ASP A 338 10.16 -9.38 -16.30
N ILE A 339 9.90 -9.15 -15.02
CA ILE A 339 10.03 -7.81 -14.39
C ILE A 339 11.49 -7.33 -14.50
N LEU A 340 12.47 -8.17 -14.12
CA LEU A 340 13.88 -7.82 -14.16
C LEU A 340 14.35 -7.52 -15.58
N MET A 341 14.04 -8.40 -16.55
CA MET A 341 14.40 -8.21 -17.95
C MET A 341 13.78 -6.93 -18.52
N THR A 342 12.55 -6.62 -18.13
CA THR A 342 11.86 -5.39 -18.56
C THR A 342 12.51 -4.14 -17.98
N VAL A 343 12.84 -4.13 -16.68
CA VAL A 343 13.49 -2.98 -16.03
C VAL A 343 14.93 -2.79 -16.53
N HIS A 344 15.62 -3.88 -16.86
CA HIS A 344 17.02 -3.82 -17.36
C HIS A 344 17.16 -3.67 -18.89
N ASP A 345 16.04 -3.48 -19.65
CA ASP A 345 16.02 -3.40 -21.11
C ASP A 345 16.53 -4.65 -21.84
N GLU A 346 16.39 -5.82 -21.23
CA GLU A 346 16.81 -7.10 -21.79
C GLU A 346 15.68 -7.82 -22.56
N MET A 347 14.46 -7.27 -22.50
CA MET A 347 13.28 -7.81 -23.19
C MET A 347 13.02 -7.11 -24.52
N PRO A 348 12.51 -7.86 -25.53
CA PRO A 348 12.05 -7.25 -26.79
C PRO A 348 10.76 -6.42 -26.63
N MET A 349 10.03 -6.54 -25.53
CA MET A 349 8.87 -5.69 -25.22
C MET A 349 9.32 -4.42 -24.48
N PRO A 350 9.02 -3.23 -25.01
CA PRO A 350 9.43 -1.99 -24.36
C PRO A 350 8.69 -1.81 -23.03
N CYS A 351 9.45 -1.59 -21.97
CA CYS A 351 8.89 -0.99 -20.77
C CYS A 351 8.41 0.42 -21.11
N PRO A 352 7.20 0.83 -20.74
CA PRO A 352 6.80 2.22 -20.87
C PRO A 352 7.81 3.11 -20.14
N SER A 353 8.55 3.89 -20.91
CA SER A 353 9.55 4.83 -20.42
C SER A 353 9.12 6.24 -20.78
N PHE A 354 9.16 7.13 -19.80
CA PHE A 354 8.72 8.52 -19.93
C PHE A 354 9.88 9.45 -19.61
N SER A 355 10.02 10.52 -20.38
CA SER A 355 11.01 11.55 -20.06
C SER A 355 10.65 12.24 -18.74
N VAL A 356 11.66 12.79 -18.08
CA VAL A 356 11.47 13.55 -16.84
C VAL A 356 10.48 14.71 -17.05
N GLU A 357 10.59 15.41 -18.19
CA GLU A 357 9.71 16.53 -18.54
C GLU A 357 8.24 16.11 -18.70
N GLU A 358 7.99 14.95 -19.35
CA GLU A 358 6.65 14.41 -19.51
C GLU A 358 6.04 14.07 -18.15
N LEU A 359 6.80 13.49 -17.23
CA LEU A 359 6.32 13.16 -15.89
C LEU A 359 6.05 14.41 -15.05
N ILE A 360 6.91 15.43 -15.14
CA ILE A 360 6.70 16.71 -14.45
C ILE A 360 5.44 17.41 -14.99
N ALA A 361 5.24 17.41 -16.30
CA ALA A 361 4.03 17.97 -16.93
C ALA A 361 2.74 17.25 -16.49
N ARG A 362 2.87 15.99 -16.04
CA ARG A 362 1.76 15.15 -15.51
C ARG A 362 1.78 15.11 -13.98
N GLU A 363 2.02 16.25 -13.30
CA GLU A 363 2.02 16.41 -11.84
C GLU A 363 3.02 15.49 -11.11
N SER A 364 4.08 15.06 -11.78
CA SER A 364 5.09 14.14 -11.25
C SER A 364 4.49 12.83 -10.72
N ILE A 365 3.43 12.33 -11.34
CA ILE A 365 2.81 11.06 -10.98
C ILE A 365 3.70 9.94 -11.50
N LEU A 366 4.05 9.01 -10.60
CA LEU A 366 4.93 7.88 -10.86
C LEU A 366 4.20 6.53 -10.82
N ASN A 367 2.88 6.52 -10.68
CA ASN A 367 2.12 5.29 -10.67
C ASN A 367 1.96 4.73 -12.10
N PRO A 368 2.50 3.54 -12.42
CA PRO A 368 2.43 2.95 -13.76
C PRO A 368 1.01 2.82 -14.31
N LEU A 369 0.03 2.54 -13.45
CA LEU A 369 -1.37 2.39 -13.84
C LEU A 369 -1.97 3.63 -14.53
N PHE A 370 -1.36 4.81 -14.35
CA PHE A 370 -1.78 6.04 -15.04
C PHE A 370 -1.34 6.08 -16.51
N TYR A 371 -0.41 5.21 -16.88
CA TYR A 371 0.25 5.22 -18.18
C TYR A 371 0.00 3.95 -19.01
N THR A 372 -0.54 2.89 -18.40
CA THR A 372 -0.80 1.60 -19.07
C THR A 372 -2.17 1.50 -19.74
N GLY A 373 -2.98 2.56 -19.71
CA GLY A 373 -4.26 2.60 -20.42
C GLY A 373 -4.05 2.62 -21.93
N ASP A 374 -4.77 1.76 -22.64
CA ASP A 374 -4.80 1.73 -24.11
C ASP A 374 -5.20 3.11 -24.65
N ASP A 375 -4.25 3.81 -25.26
CA ASP A 375 -4.46 5.11 -25.92
C ASP A 375 -5.55 5.05 -27.02
N SER A 376 -5.96 3.84 -27.45
CA SER A 376 -7.03 3.62 -28.43
C SER A 376 -8.37 4.17 -27.94
N THR A 377 -8.63 4.16 -26.62
CA THR A 377 -9.89 4.68 -26.05
C THR A 377 -10.04 6.20 -26.17
N GLU A 378 -8.94 6.96 -26.23
CA GLU A 378 -8.98 8.43 -26.44
C GLU A 378 -8.84 8.82 -27.92
N LYS A 379 -8.03 8.07 -28.71
CA LYS A 379 -7.77 8.37 -30.13
C LYS A 379 -9.01 8.31 -31.02
N ASP A 380 -9.99 7.49 -30.67
CA ASP A 380 -11.21 7.28 -31.45
C ASP A 380 -12.43 8.07 -30.94
N MET A 381 -12.25 9.16 -30.17
CA MET A 381 -13.35 10.01 -29.75
C MET A 381 -13.45 11.28 -30.60
N PRO A 382 -14.32 11.29 -31.64
CA PRO A 382 -14.55 12.50 -32.41
C PRO A 382 -15.12 13.61 -31.51
N ASN A 383 -14.63 14.84 -31.69
CA ASN A 383 -15.05 16.02 -30.93
C ASN A 383 -14.88 15.88 -29.41
N ALA A 384 -13.84 15.16 -28.97
CA ALA A 384 -13.57 15.02 -27.54
C ALA A 384 -13.15 16.36 -26.91
N VAL A 385 -13.76 16.69 -25.80
CA VAL A 385 -13.45 17.87 -25.00
C VAL A 385 -13.15 17.46 -23.56
N GLU A 386 -12.43 18.28 -22.81
CA GLU A 386 -12.26 18.06 -21.37
C GLU A 386 -13.59 18.22 -20.64
N PHE A 387 -13.92 17.27 -19.77
CA PHE A 387 -15.16 17.26 -18.99
C PHE A 387 -15.33 18.57 -18.19
N GLY A 388 -14.23 19.14 -17.71
CA GLY A 388 -14.25 20.44 -17.03
C GLY A 388 -14.87 21.58 -17.85
N THR A 389 -14.80 21.52 -19.19
CA THR A 389 -15.32 22.58 -20.09
C THR A 389 -16.84 22.65 -20.17
N VAL A 390 -17.52 21.56 -19.80
CA VAL A 390 -18.99 21.48 -19.74
C VAL A 390 -19.56 21.65 -18.34
N MET A 391 -18.69 21.84 -17.33
CA MET A 391 -19.11 22.13 -15.97
C MET A 391 -19.31 23.65 -15.80
N LYS A 392 -20.47 24.05 -15.31
CA LYS A 392 -20.72 25.43 -14.87
C LYS A 392 -20.15 25.67 -13.48
N SER A 393 -20.36 24.70 -12.60
CA SER A 393 -19.76 24.66 -11.26
C SER A 393 -19.58 23.23 -10.80
N VAL A 394 -18.66 23.02 -9.88
CA VAL A 394 -18.47 21.74 -9.21
C VAL A 394 -18.06 21.96 -7.76
N THR A 395 -18.71 21.25 -6.86
CA THR A 395 -18.39 21.24 -5.43
C THR A 395 -18.23 19.81 -4.94
N ARG A 396 -17.46 19.63 -3.87
CA ARG A 396 -17.46 18.39 -3.11
C ARG A 396 -18.55 18.47 -2.06
N GLY A 397 -19.33 17.40 -1.83
CA GLY A 397 -20.34 17.37 -0.78
C GLY A 397 -19.80 17.60 0.62
N ALA A 398 -20.68 17.77 1.60
CA ALA A 398 -20.34 18.08 2.98
C ALA A 398 -19.61 16.92 3.67
N THR A 399 -18.50 17.23 4.34
CA THR A 399 -17.83 16.27 5.24
C THR A 399 -18.39 16.47 6.64
N ILE A 400 -19.22 15.53 7.08
CA ILE A 400 -19.87 15.52 8.38
C ILE A 400 -19.31 14.31 9.15
N ASN A 401 -18.85 14.49 10.38
CA ASN A 401 -18.42 13.38 11.22
C ASN A 401 -19.62 12.62 11.78
N ALA A 402 -19.41 11.37 12.25
CA ALA A 402 -20.48 10.51 12.71
C ALA A 402 -21.32 11.15 13.84
N THR A 403 -20.67 11.73 14.84
CA THR A 403 -21.35 12.36 15.98
C THR A 403 -22.24 13.54 15.56
N GLU A 404 -21.77 14.34 14.59
CA GLU A 404 -22.54 15.47 14.06
C GLU A 404 -23.70 14.98 13.19
N LEU A 405 -23.49 13.91 12.41
CA LEU A 405 -24.54 13.29 11.60
C LEU A 405 -25.63 12.70 12.48
N ASP A 406 -25.30 11.94 13.53
CA ASP A 406 -26.25 11.37 14.49
C ASP A 406 -27.12 12.46 15.14
N ARG A 407 -26.54 13.63 15.43
CA ARG A 407 -27.28 14.79 15.96
C ARG A 407 -28.29 15.36 14.96
N LEU A 408 -27.92 15.41 13.69
CA LEU A 408 -28.73 15.97 12.61
C LEU A 408 -29.78 15.00 12.06
N GLU A 409 -29.60 13.70 12.22
CA GLU A 409 -30.48 12.67 11.68
C GLU A 409 -31.88 12.74 12.31
N SER A 410 -32.92 12.50 11.49
CA SER A 410 -34.32 12.49 11.89
C SER A 410 -34.97 11.17 11.53
N ASN A 411 -35.60 10.53 12.50
CA ASN A 411 -36.42 9.33 12.28
C ASN A 411 -37.79 9.65 11.65
N ALA A 412 -38.20 10.92 11.67
CA ALA A 412 -39.43 11.37 11.04
C ALA A 412 -39.17 12.04 9.70
N PRO A 413 -40.05 11.93 8.71
CA PRO A 413 -39.93 12.62 7.43
C PRO A 413 -39.87 14.13 7.62
N THR A 414 -38.88 14.76 6.98
CA THR A 414 -38.69 16.22 6.94
C THR A 414 -38.54 16.71 5.52
N ASN A 415 -38.32 18.01 5.34
CA ASN A 415 -37.97 18.59 4.04
C ASN A 415 -36.47 18.50 3.73
N PHE A 416 -35.65 18.00 4.64
CA PHE A 416 -34.21 17.91 4.51
C PHE A 416 -33.78 16.47 4.38
N GLN A 417 -33.04 16.14 3.33
CA GLN A 417 -32.57 14.79 3.05
C GLN A 417 -31.05 14.78 2.86
N TYR A 418 -30.43 13.61 3.07
CA TYR A 418 -28.99 13.43 2.95
C TYR A 418 -28.66 12.34 1.95
N LEU A 419 -27.89 12.67 0.92
CA LEU A 419 -27.44 11.72 -0.11
C LEU A 419 -26.06 11.18 0.24
N MET A 420 -26.01 9.90 0.56
CA MET A 420 -24.78 9.15 0.76
C MET A 420 -24.41 8.35 -0.49
N LEU A 421 -23.16 7.90 -0.58
CA LEU A 421 -22.68 7.04 -1.66
C LEU A 421 -23.47 5.72 -1.76
N SER A 422 -23.92 5.16 -0.64
CA SER A 422 -24.75 3.95 -0.57
C SER A 422 -26.09 4.11 -1.28
N ASN A 423 -26.65 5.32 -1.29
CA ASN A 423 -27.96 5.61 -1.88
C ASN A 423 -27.94 5.77 -3.41
N ILE A 424 -26.78 5.61 -4.04
CA ILE A 424 -26.67 5.63 -5.50
C ILE A 424 -26.39 4.20 -5.97
N GLN A 425 -27.28 3.61 -6.77
CA GLN A 425 -27.14 2.26 -7.28
C GLN A 425 -27.66 2.17 -8.72
N ASN A 426 -26.88 1.55 -9.62
CA ASN A 426 -27.24 1.35 -11.03
C ASN A 426 -27.67 2.66 -11.73
N GLY A 427 -26.92 3.75 -11.52
CA GLY A 427 -27.22 5.04 -12.12
C GLY A 427 -28.44 5.78 -11.53
N MET A 428 -29.02 5.29 -10.44
CA MET A 428 -30.20 5.85 -9.79
C MET A 428 -29.92 6.23 -8.35
N ILE A 429 -30.56 7.30 -7.89
CA ILE A 429 -30.64 7.67 -6.47
C ILE A 429 -31.85 6.97 -5.86
N ASP A 430 -31.70 6.39 -4.68
CA ASP A 430 -32.79 5.72 -3.96
C ASP A 430 -33.96 6.70 -3.72
N ALA A 431 -35.19 6.19 -3.81
CA ALA A 431 -36.40 7.00 -3.57
C ALA A 431 -36.52 7.43 -2.11
N GLU A 432 -36.06 6.60 -1.19
CA GLU A 432 -36.04 6.88 0.24
C GLU A 432 -34.60 7.21 0.66
N LEU A 433 -34.42 8.42 1.15
CA LEU A 433 -33.15 8.93 1.64
C LEU A 433 -33.28 9.25 3.14
N PRO A 434 -32.19 9.14 3.91
CA PRO A 434 -32.15 9.58 5.30
C PRO A 434 -32.61 11.01 5.45
N TYR A 435 -33.42 11.28 6.47
CA TYR A 435 -33.92 12.61 6.79
C TYR A 435 -33.01 13.30 7.79
N LEU A 436 -32.85 14.61 7.61
CA LEU A 436 -32.18 15.49 8.57
C LEU A 436 -33.21 16.38 9.26
N LYS A 437 -32.98 16.74 10.52
CA LYS A 437 -33.81 17.71 11.27
C LYS A 437 -33.72 19.11 10.63
N GLU A 438 -32.51 19.48 10.23
CA GLU A 438 -32.20 20.77 9.60
C GLU A 438 -30.93 20.66 8.76
N ILE A 439 -30.66 21.68 7.93
CA ILE A 439 -29.37 21.87 7.26
C ILE A 439 -28.77 23.20 7.76
N GLU A 440 -27.71 23.10 8.56
CA GLU A 440 -27.03 24.26 9.11
C GLU A 440 -26.48 25.16 7.97
N ARG A 441 -26.40 26.47 8.20
CA ARG A 441 -25.99 27.47 7.19
C ARG A 441 -24.64 27.14 6.54
N LYS A 442 -23.70 26.54 7.30
CA LYS A 442 -22.39 26.12 6.79
C LYS A 442 -22.46 25.01 5.72
N PHE A 443 -23.54 24.24 5.68
CA PHE A 443 -23.75 23.15 4.73
C PHE A 443 -24.54 23.53 3.48
N LEU A 444 -25.18 24.70 3.44
CA LEU A 444 -25.96 25.15 2.28
C LEU A 444 -25.18 25.12 0.94
N PRO A 445 -23.88 25.46 0.89
CA PRO A 445 -23.11 25.37 -0.36
C PRO A 445 -22.97 23.95 -0.94
N TYR A 446 -23.25 22.92 -0.15
CA TYR A 446 -23.15 21.51 -0.53
C TYR A 446 -24.50 20.86 -0.84
N CYS A 447 -25.56 21.66 -0.94
CA CYS A 447 -26.88 21.20 -1.35
C CYS A 447 -26.94 20.96 -2.85
N ILE A 448 -27.56 19.87 -3.21
CA ILE A 448 -27.73 19.37 -4.57
C ILE A 448 -29.00 20.01 -5.16
N LYS A 449 -28.89 20.48 -6.40
CA LYS A 449 -30.01 21.03 -7.16
C LYS A 449 -30.61 19.97 -8.09
N ASP A 450 -31.85 20.19 -8.50
CA ASP A 450 -32.49 19.33 -9.49
C ASP A 450 -31.75 19.41 -10.86
N GLY A 451 -31.38 18.24 -11.38
CA GLY A 451 -30.60 18.12 -12.61
C GLY A 451 -29.08 18.22 -12.44
N ASP A 452 -28.54 18.34 -11.23
CA ASP A 452 -27.11 18.21 -10.99
C ASP A 452 -26.63 16.79 -11.31
N LEU A 453 -25.45 16.68 -11.94
CA LEU A 453 -24.77 15.40 -12.14
C LEU A 453 -23.93 15.06 -10.92
N ILE A 454 -24.22 13.93 -10.32
CA ILE A 454 -23.52 13.42 -9.14
C ILE A 454 -22.53 12.37 -9.58
N VAL A 455 -21.28 12.52 -9.20
CA VAL A 455 -20.21 11.52 -9.46
C VAL A 455 -19.58 11.14 -8.14
N SER A 456 -19.47 9.84 -7.86
CA SER A 456 -18.78 9.39 -6.66
C SER A 456 -17.29 9.74 -6.74
N LYS A 457 -16.73 10.20 -5.62
CA LYS A 457 -15.31 10.46 -5.49
C LYS A 457 -14.49 9.16 -5.38
N MET A 458 -15.11 8.09 -4.90
CA MET A 458 -14.47 6.80 -4.63
C MET A 458 -15.41 5.64 -4.94
N GLY A 459 -14.84 4.45 -5.13
CA GLY A 459 -15.56 3.19 -5.31
C GLY A 459 -15.20 2.42 -6.58
N ARG A 460 -15.56 1.13 -6.62
CA ARG A 460 -15.53 0.29 -7.82
C ARG A 460 -16.87 -0.44 -7.96
N PRO A 461 -17.64 -0.19 -9.02
CA PRO A 461 -17.46 0.91 -10.00
C PRO A 461 -17.69 2.29 -9.37
N PHE A 462 -17.25 3.35 -10.08
CA PHE A 462 -17.71 4.71 -9.78
C PHE A 462 -19.19 4.81 -10.05
N LYS A 463 -19.86 5.58 -9.22
CA LYS A 463 -21.31 5.77 -9.33
C LYS A 463 -21.60 7.15 -9.94
N VAL A 464 -22.46 7.18 -10.91
CA VAL A 464 -22.87 8.41 -11.60
C VAL A 464 -24.41 8.44 -11.62
N ALA A 465 -25.01 9.57 -11.26
CA ALA A 465 -26.46 9.74 -11.32
C ALA A 465 -26.82 11.21 -11.57
N VAL A 466 -27.94 11.46 -12.23
CA VAL A 466 -28.54 12.81 -12.28
C VAL A 466 -29.52 12.94 -11.13
N ALA A 467 -29.38 14.00 -10.34
CA ALA A 467 -30.22 14.24 -9.20
C ALA A 467 -31.64 14.67 -9.62
N LYS A 468 -32.65 14.03 -9.00
CA LYS A 468 -34.05 14.45 -9.04
C LYS A 468 -34.44 14.94 -7.66
N VAL A 469 -34.54 16.25 -7.47
CA VAL A 469 -34.90 16.86 -6.19
C VAL A 469 -36.36 17.32 -6.25
N ALA A 470 -37.20 16.70 -5.38
CA ALA A 470 -38.61 17.02 -5.35
C ALA A 470 -38.86 18.48 -4.87
N PHE A 471 -39.90 19.11 -5.38
CA PHE A 471 -40.28 20.46 -4.98
C PHE A 471 -40.47 20.57 -3.46
N GLY A 472 -39.89 21.59 -2.86
CA GLY A 472 -39.93 21.83 -1.40
C GLY A 472 -38.99 20.96 -0.57
N LYS A 473 -38.17 20.09 -1.18
CA LYS A 473 -37.12 19.32 -0.52
C LYS A 473 -35.75 19.97 -0.72
N THR A 474 -34.89 19.80 0.26
CA THR A 474 -33.47 20.19 0.17
C THR A 474 -32.62 18.95 0.36
N LEU A 475 -31.72 18.68 -0.58
CA LEU A 475 -30.89 17.49 -0.59
C LEU A 475 -29.41 17.86 -0.34
N LEU A 476 -28.86 17.44 0.79
CA LEU A 476 -27.47 17.65 1.15
C LEU A 476 -26.62 16.49 0.64
N GLY A 477 -25.53 16.77 -0.08
CA GLY A 477 -24.61 15.74 -0.60
C GLY A 477 -23.48 15.42 0.38
N ASN A 478 -23.14 14.13 0.50
CA ASN A 478 -22.04 13.60 1.30
C ASN A 478 -20.66 13.96 0.69
N GLY A 479 -19.65 14.15 1.51
CA GLY A 479 -18.27 14.48 1.11
C GLY A 479 -17.56 13.45 0.23
N SER A 480 -18.15 12.28 0.00
CA SER A 480 -17.69 11.27 -0.96
C SER A 480 -18.24 11.47 -2.38
N LEU A 481 -18.98 12.55 -2.61
CA LEU A 481 -19.63 12.88 -3.88
C LEU A 481 -19.07 14.18 -4.45
N PHE A 482 -18.94 14.26 -5.77
CA PHE A 482 -18.86 15.50 -6.52
C PHE A 482 -20.26 15.87 -7.01
N ILE A 483 -20.63 17.14 -6.80
CA ILE A 483 -21.89 17.75 -7.21
C ILE A 483 -21.56 18.68 -8.36
N ILE A 484 -22.05 18.40 -9.55
CA ILE A 484 -21.66 19.07 -10.78
C ILE A 484 -22.90 19.74 -11.40
N GLU A 485 -22.90 21.07 -11.42
CA GLU A 485 -23.86 21.84 -12.22
C GLU A 485 -23.36 21.86 -13.66
N VAL A 486 -24.04 21.13 -14.55
CA VAL A 486 -23.69 21.04 -15.97
C VAL A 486 -24.14 22.30 -16.70
N ASP A 487 -23.30 22.81 -17.59
CA ASP A 487 -23.68 23.87 -18.54
C ASP A 487 -24.60 23.30 -19.62
N LYS A 488 -25.90 23.43 -19.42
CA LYS A 488 -26.96 22.88 -20.31
C LYS A 488 -26.93 23.47 -21.72
N ALA A 489 -26.19 24.58 -21.95
CA ALA A 489 -25.96 25.11 -23.28
C ALA A 489 -24.91 24.29 -24.06
N LYS A 490 -24.12 23.48 -23.38
CA LYS A 490 -23.04 22.65 -23.96
C LYS A 490 -23.33 21.16 -23.88
N ALA A 491 -23.87 20.69 -22.74
CA ALA A 491 -24.08 19.27 -22.52
C ALA A 491 -25.38 18.96 -21.76
N ASP A 492 -25.99 17.82 -22.09
CA ASP A 492 -27.13 17.28 -21.37
C ASP A 492 -26.65 16.38 -20.21
N PRO A 493 -27.11 16.58 -18.95
CA PRO A 493 -26.68 15.76 -17.82
C PRO A 493 -26.94 14.25 -17.98
N TYR A 494 -28.06 13.85 -18.58
CA TYR A 494 -28.37 12.43 -18.84
C TYR A 494 -27.53 11.83 -19.95
N TYR A 495 -27.12 12.63 -20.94
CA TYR A 495 -26.13 12.21 -21.93
C TYR A 495 -24.78 11.92 -21.26
N LEU A 496 -24.32 12.81 -20.38
CA LEU A 496 -23.09 12.61 -19.64
C LEU A 496 -23.17 11.38 -18.73
N GLN A 497 -24.30 11.18 -18.06
CA GLN A 497 -24.53 9.99 -17.27
C GLN A 497 -24.47 8.73 -18.12
N ALA A 498 -25.17 8.69 -19.27
CA ALA A 498 -25.15 7.57 -20.20
C ALA A 498 -23.73 7.25 -20.68
N PHE A 499 -22.93 8.28 -20.96
CA PHE A 499 -21.53 8.10 -21.33
C PHE A 499 -20.71 7.47 -20.19
N PHE A 500 -20.79 7.99 -18.97
CA PHE A 500 -20.00 7.47 -17.83
C PHE A 500 -20.47 6.08 -17.35
N GLU A 501 -21.72 5.70 -17.59
CA GLU A 501 -22.24 4.35 -17.31
C GLU A 501 -21.90 3.34 -18.43
N SER A 502 -21.44 3.81 -19.60
CA SER A 502 -20.96 2.92 -20.68
C SER A 502 -19.63 2.25 -20.29
N GLU A 503 -19.30 1.12 -20.95
CA GLU A 503 -18.01 0.45 -20.78
C GLU A 503 -16.83 1.41 -20.96
N ARG A 504 -16.89 2.26 -21.99
CA ARG A 504 -15.87 3.24 -22.31
C ARG A 504 -15.75 4.32 -21.23
N GLY A 505 -16.85 4.90 -20.78
CA GLY A 505 -16.87 5.93 -19.74
C GLY A 505 -16.44 5.36 -18.40
N THR A 506 -16.87 4.15 -18.05
CA THR A 506 -16.45 3.44 -16.85
C THR A 506 -14.95 3.16 -16.88
N ALA A 507 -14.40 2.70 -18.00
CA ALA A 507 -12.97 2.48 -18.17
C ALA A 507 -12.15 3.78 -18.00
N LEU A 508 -12.65 4.89 -18.55
CA LEU A 508 -12.02 6.20 -18.38
C LEU A 508 -12.04 6.67 -16.94
N LEU A 509 -13.18 6.58 -16.24
CA LEU A 509 -13.24 6.91 -14.81
C LEU A 509 -12.27 6.05 -13.99
N GLN A 510 -12.16 4.76 -14.30
CA GLN A 510 -11.22 3.85 -13.65
C GLN A 510 -9.77 4.19 -13.95
N ARG A 511 -9.44 4.60 -15.17
CA ARG A 511 -8.10 5.02 -15.58
C ARG A 511 -7.63 6.27 -14.83
N PHE A 512 -8.52 7.25 -14.65
CA PHE A 512 -8.24 8.47 -13.88
C PHE A 512 -8.31 8.27 -12.37
N CYS A 513 -8.63 7.04 -11.94
CA CYS A 513 -8.63 6.64 -10.54
C CYS A 513 -7.24 6.35 -10.03
N LEU A 514 -7.08 6.69 -8.81
CA LEU A 514 -5.91 6.34 -8.03
C LEU A 514 -6.06 4.90 -7.54
N ALA A 515 -5.14 4.02 -7.93
CA ALA A 515 -5.14 2.63 -7.47
C ALA A 515 -4.85 2.59 -5.96
N SER A 516 -5.90 2.41 -5.18
CA SER A 516 -5.85 2.17 -3.74
C SER A 516 -6.85 1.06 -3.40
N VAL A 517 -6.83 0.58 -2.16
CA VAL A 517 -7.87 -0.33 -1.63
C VAL A 517 -9.27 0.25 -1.87
N MET A 518 -9.39 1.59 -1.83
CA MET A 518 -10.56 2.34 -2.28
C MET A 518 -10.15 3.32 -3.39
N PRO A 519 -10.38 2.98 -4.67
CA PRO A 519 -10.09 3.86 -5.79
C PRO A 519 -10.79 5.21 -5.62
N SER A 520 -10.05 6.29 -5.80
CA SER A 520 -10.61 7.64 -5.72
C SER A 520 -10.11 8.50 -6.87
N ILE A 521 -10.92 9.47 -7.30
CA ILE A 521 -10.55 10.45 -8.31
C ILE A 521 -10.47 11.84 -7.68
N SER A 522 -9.44 12.62 -8.04
CA SER A 522 -9.36 14.02 -7.64
C SER A 522 -10.23 14.90 -8.55
N LEU A 523 -10.59 16.08 -8.07
CA LEU A 523 -11.37 17.02 -8.85
C LEU A 523 -10.63 17.49 -10.12
N GLY A 524 -9.32 17.71 -10.03
CA GLY A 524 -8.48 18.07 -11.18
C GLY A 524 -8.57 17.00 -12.25
N ARG A 525 -8.33 15.74 -11.87
CA ARG A 525 -8.40 14.58 -12.76
C ARG A 525 -9.77 14.38 -13.38
N LEU A 526 -10.83 14.54 -12.61
CA LEU A 526 -12.20 14.45 -13.12
C LEU A 526 -12.45 15.46 -14.26
N LYS A 527 -11.90 16.68 -14.12
CA LYS A 527 -12.02 17.74 -15.14
C LYS A 527 -11.25 17.45 -16.43
N GLU A 528 -10.15 16.75 -16.35
CA GLU A 528 -9.27 16.40 -17.48
C GLU A 528 -9.78 15.24 -18.33
N ILE A 529 -10.76 14.46 -17.85
CA ILE A 529 -11.33 13.34 -18.60
C ILE A 529 -11.85 13.85 -19.96
N LYS A 530 -11.37 13.25 -21.02
CA LYS A 530 -11.89 13.52 -22.38
C LYS A 530 -13.25 12.84 -22.55
N ILE A 531 -14.27 13.61 -22.91
CA ILE A 531 -15.61 13.12 -23.19
C ILE A 531 -15.99 13.44 -24.62
N PRO A 532 -16.67 12.54 -25.36
CA PRO A 532 -17.22 12.88 -26.66
C PRO A 532 -18.34 13.91 -26.49
N LEU A 533 -18.36 14.93 -27.32
CA LEU A 533 -19.39 16.00 -27.23
C LEU A 533 -20.04 16.23 -28.58
N PRO A 534 -20.98 15.36 -29.00
CA PRO A 534 -21.75 15.57 -30.23
C PRO A 534 -22.70 16.78 -30.11
N PRO A 535 -23.30 17.26 -31.21
CA PRO A 535 -24.28 18.35 -31.15
C PRO A 535 -25.41 18.07 -30.15
N LEU A 536 -25.92 19.09 -29.49
CA LEU A 536 -26.98 18.96 -28.45
C LEU A 536 -28.21 18.15 -28.91
N ALA A 537 -28.58 18.23 -30.19
CA ALA A 537 -29.69 17.44 -30.74
C ALA A 537 -29.44 15.93 -30.71
N GLU A 538 -28.19 15.50 -30.88
CA GLU A 538 -27.80 14.09 -30.78
C GLU A 538 -27.67 13.68 -29.33
N GLN A 539 -27.08 14.53 -28.49
CA GLN A 539 -27.02 14.30 -27.04
C GLN A 539 -28.42 14.07 -26.47
N LYS A 540 -29.39 14.90 -26.86
CA LYS A 540 -30.77 14.79 -26.41
C LYS A 540 -31.42 13.45 -26.79
N LYS A 541 -31.19 12.96 -27.99
CA LYS A 541 -31.70 11.63 -28.39
C LYS A 541 -31.17 10.51 -27.49
N ILE A 542 -29.87 10.54 -27.19
CA ILE A 542 -29.22 9.57 -26.29
C ILE A 542 -29.76 9.74 -24.86
N ALA A 543 -29.85 10.97 -24.37
CA ALA A 543 -30.34 11.31 -23.04
C ALA A 543 -31.79 10.85 -22.82
N ASP A 544 -32.70 11.12 -23.80
CA ASP A 544 -34.10 10.72 -23.71
C ASP A 544 -34.25 9.19 -23.73
N HIS A 545 -33.47 8.49 -24.56
CA HIS A 545 -33.48 7.01 -24.58
C HIS A 545 -32.93 6.43 -23.27
N PHE A 546 -31.81 6.94 -22.76
CA PHE A 546 -31.20 6.50 -21.52
C PHE A 546 -32.12 6.74 -20.32
N ARG A 547 -32.78 7.91 -20.29
CA ARG A 547 -33.72 8.27 -19.23
C ARG A 547 -34.95 7.32 -19.21
N ALA A 548 -35.49 6.97 -20.40
CA ALA A 548 -36.59 6.01 -20.50
C ALA A 548 -36.17 4.62 -19.96
N LYS A 549 -34.89 4.20 -20.18
CA LYS A 549 -34.36 2.95 -19.63
C LYS A 549 -34.16 3.01 -18.13
N ILE A 550 -33.72 4.12 -17.57
CA ILE A 550 -33.63 4.32 -16.13
C ILE A 550 -35.02 4.23 -15.49
N ASP A 551 -36.03 4.88 -16.07
CA ASP A 551 -37.40 4.85 -15.54
C ASP A 551 -38.01 3.43 -15.62
N GLU A 552 -37.68 2.65 -16.66
CA GLU A 552 -38.05 1.23 -16.78
C GLU A 552 -37.38 0.38 -15.68
N VAL A 553 -36.09 0.55 -15.43
CA VAL A 553 -35.35 -0.16 -14.37
C VAL A 553 -35.90 0.22 -12.99
N ALA A 554 -36.23 1.48 -12.75
CA ALA A 554 -36.85 1.93 -11.51
C ALA A 554 -38.21 1.23 -11.27
N LEU A 555 -39.03 1.08 -12.32
CA LEU A 555 -40.30 0.35 -12.25
C LEU A 555 -40.11 -1.14 -11.89
N TYR A 556 -39.13 -1.81 -12.52
CA TYR A 556 -38.83 -3.21 -12.20
C TYR A 556 -38.32 -3.37 -10.78
N ARG A 557 -37.57 -2.42 -10.25
CA ARG A 557 -37.08 -2.41 -8.87
C ARG A 557 -38.24 -2.39 -7.86
N VAL A 558 -39.18 -1.46 -8.08
CA VAL A 558 -40.39 -1.40 -7.23
C VAL A 558 -41.21 -2.70 -7.30
N LYS A 559 -41.33 -3.30 -8.49
CA LYS A 559 -42.03 -4.60 -8.63
C LYS A 559 -41.30 -5.72 -7.90
N LEU A 560 -39.98 -5.77 -7.97
CA LEU A 560 -39.15 -6.76 -7.29
C LEU A 560 -39.28 -6.62 -5.76
N GLU A 561 -39.17 -5.39 -5.25
CA GLU A 561 -39.33 -5.11 -3.80
C GLU A 561 -40.70 -5.55 -3.28
N ARG A 562 -41.77 -5.26 -4.03
CA ARG A 562 -43.11 -5.74 -3.68
C ARG A 562 -43.19 -7.27 -3.68
N ALA A 563 -42.59 -7.94 -4.66
CA ALA A 563 -42.58 -9.41 -4.71
C ALA A 563 -41.78 -10.01 -3.53
N ILE A 564 -40.63 -9.40 -3.18
CA ILE A 564 -39.85 -9.84 -2.01
C ILE A 564 -40.60 -9.63 -0.72
N ASN A 565 -41.33 -8.52 -0.56
CA ASN A 565 -42.14 -8.27 0.65
C ASN A 565 -43.31 -9.27 0.74
N SER A 566 -43.97 -9.58 -0.39
CA SER A 566 -45.02 -10.60 -0.38
C SER A 566 -44.49 -12.00 -0.03
N LEU A 567 -43.26 -12.34 -0.41
CA LEU A 567 -42.61 -13.59 0.04
C LEU A 567 -42.41 -13.64 1.55
N ARG A 568 -42.09 -12.52 2.18
CA ARG A 568 -41.92 -12.42 3.64
C ARG A 568 -43.25 -12.58 4.39
N GLU A 569 -44.35 -12.15 3.79
CA GLU A 569 -45.70 -12.25 4.38
C GLU A 569 -46.32 -13.64 4.28
N VAL A 570 -45.80 -14.54 3.43
CA VAL A 570 -46.35 -15.88 3.20
C VAL A 570 -46.44 -16.68 4.50
N TYR A 571 -45.43 -16.64 5.36
CA TYR A 571 -45.42 -17.36 6.63
C TYR A 571 -46.47 -16.79 7.60
N ASP A 572 -46.54 -15.48 7.73
CA ASP A 572 -47.43 -14.78 8.66
C ASP A 572 -48.92 -14.97 8.26
N GLN A 573 -49.20 -14.96 6.94
CA GLN A 573 -50.54 -15.24 6.42
C GLN A 573 -50.96 -16.71 6.67
N THR A 574 -50.05 -17.66 6.48
CA THR A 574 -50.34 -19.10 6.63
C THR A 574 -50.53 -19.48 8.09
N VAL A 575 -49.86 -18.82 9.03
CA VAL A 575 -49.98 -19.08 10.49
C VAL A 575 -51.22 -18.39 11.08
N THR A 576 -51.70 -17.29 10.48
CA THR A 576 -52.91 -16.59 10.94
C THR A 576 -54.20 -17.25 10.43
N GLU A 577 -54.14 -18.06 9.38
CA GLU A 577 -55.30 -18.83 8.85
C GLU A 577 -55.41 -20.25 9.43
N ALA A 578 -54.42 -20.72 10.21
CA ALA A 578 -54.41 -22.01 10.90
C ALA A 578 -54.75 -21.84 12.40
#